data_44af0c37e87cb194f60a8b6641a11a49
#
_entry.id   44af0c37e87cb194f60a8b6641a11a49
#
_cell.length_a   1.000
_cell.length_b   1.000
_cell.length_c   1.000
_cell.angle_alpha   90.00
_cell.angle_beta   90.00
_cell.angle_gamma   90.00
#
_symmetry.space_group_name_H-M   'P 1'
#
loop_
_entity.id
_entity.type
_entity.pdbx_description
1 polymer ?
#
loop_
_entity_poly.entity_id
_entity_poly.type
_entity_poly.pdbx_seq_one_letter_code
_entity_poly.pdbx_strand_id
1 'polypeptide(L)'
;PAAVGMVGTRNPSEYGRQAADDLGSALAKAGAILVSGLADGLDSAGHRAAVKENAPTIGVLGVPIDRTYPASNRELRRKMEQKGCVISEYPPETEPVGRNGFLQRNRLIAALSSALVVVEAQEKSGTMSTVAHAERYGKPVFAVPGSIYSPNSAGTNGLLREGRAKAVCKAEDLFSTLRLEAAPAQAG
;
A
#
# COMPACT_ATOMS: atom_id res chain seq x y z
N PRO A 1 -11.89 -12.05 3.30
CA PRO A 1 -10.55 -11.93 2.73
C PRO A 1 -9.71 -10.97 3.55
N ALA A 2 -8.40 -11.25 3.68
CA ALA A 2 -7.48 -10.39 4.40
C ALA A 2 -7.21 -9.12 3.59
N ALA A 3 -7.20 -7.96 4.25
CA ALA A 3 -6.82 -6.70 3.65
C ALA A 3 -5.38 -6.35 4.02
N VAL A 4 -4.58 -5.94 3.04
CA VAL A 4 -3.15 -5.61 3.22
C VAL A 4 -2.91 -4.19 2.75
N GLY A 5 -2.47 -3.35 3.66
CA GLY A 5 -1.99 -2.01 3.29
C GLY A 5 -0.64 -2.12 2.57
N MET A 6 -0.53 -1.54 1.39
CA MET A 6 0.75 -1.45 0.69
C MET A 6 1.03 0.02 0.41
N VAL A 7 2.08 0.53 1.02
CA VAL A 7 2.42 1.95 0.99
C VAL A 7 3.91 2.18 0.72
N GLY A 8 4.24 3.40 0.33
CA GLY A 8 5.62 3.78 0.13
C GLY A 8 5.78 5.13 -0.54
N THR A 9 7.00 5.41 -0.95
CA THR A 9 7.38 6.68 -1.57
C THR A 9 6.63 6.96 -2.87
N ARG A 10 6.40 8.24 -3.14
CA ARG A 10 5.86 8.71 -4.43
C ARG A 10 6.90 8.69 -5.57
N ASN A 11 8.18 8.58 -5.24
CA ASN A 11 9.29 8.53 -6.18
C ASN A 11 10.12 7.25 -5.98
N PRO A 12 9.55 6.08 -6.31
CA PRO A 12 10.22 4.80 -6.10
C PRO A 12 11.39 4.60 -7.06
N SER A 13 12.36 3.81 -6.59
CA SER A 13 13.39 3.23 -7.45
C SER A 13 12.78 2.11 -8.32
N GLU A 14 13.54 1.64 -9.31
CA GLU A 14 13.15 0.47 -10.10
C GLU A 14 12.97 -0.77 -9.21
N TYR A 15 13.87 -0.95 -8.24
CA TYR A 15 13.76 -2.00 -7.22
C TYR A 15 12.43 -1.93 -6.45
N GLY A 16 12.05 -0.74 -6.00
CA GLY A 16 10.78 -0.56 -5.28
C GLY A 16 9.56 -0.85 -6.14
N ARG A 17 9.57 -0.44 -7.41
CA ARG A 17 8.50 -0.73 -8.36
C ARG A 17 8.35 -2.22 -8.59
N GLN A 18 9.45 -2.91 -8.82
CA GLN A 18 9.46 -4.36 -9.01
C GLN A 18 8.98 -5.09 -7.76
N ALA A 19 9.48 -4.71 -6.59
CA ALA A 19 9.03 -5.31 -5.32
C ALA A 19 7.53 -5.12 -5.10
N ALA A 20 6.99 -3.93 -5.38
CA ALA A 20 5.55 -3.68 -5.26
C ALA A 20 4.71 -4.49 -6.26
N ASP A 21 5.17 -4.66 -7.50
CA ASP A 21 4.48 -5.49 -8.50
C ASP A 21 4.50 -6.96 -8.09
N ASP A 22 5.65 -7.49 -7.73
CA ASP A 22 5.82 -8.91 -7.36
C ASP A 22 5.02 -9.26 -6.10
N LEU A 23 5.18 -8.47 -5.03
CA LEU A 23 4.46 -8.68 -3.78
C LEU A 23 2.96 -8.46 -3.94
N GLY A 24 2.58 -7.38 -4.63
CA GLY A 24 1.18 -7.04 -4.87
C GLY A 24 0.46 -8.10 -5.69
N SER A 25 1.08 -8.58 -6.78
CA SER A 25 0.53 -9.65 -7.62
C SER A 25 0.40 -10.97 -6.84
N ALA A 26 1.42 -11.35 -6.08
CA ALA A 26 1.38 -12.58 -5.31
C ALA A 26 0.32 -12.55 -4.19
N LEU A 27 0.20 -11.41 -3.48
CA LEU A 27 -0.84 -11.22 -2.46
C LEU A 27 -2.24 -11.24 -3.07
N ALA A 28 -2.43 -10.58 -4.22
CA ALA A 28 -3.70 -10.57 -4.93
C ALA A 28 -4.11 -11.97 -5.39
N LYS A 29 -3.18 -12.75 -5.94
CA LYS A 29 -3.40 -14.16 -6.32
C LYS A 29 -3.76 -15.04 -5.12
N ALA A 30 -3.22 -14.76 -3.95
CA ALA A 30 -3.55 -15.45 -2.71
C ALA A 30 -4.89 -14.99 -2.10
N GLY A 31 -5.63 -14.10 -2.75
CA GLY A 31 -6.94 -13.64 -2.32
C GLY A 31 -6.92 -12.46 -1.33
N ALA A 32 -5.78 -11.80 -1.14
CA ALA A 32 -5.72 -10.57 -0.36
C ALA A 32 -6.31 -9.39 -1.12
N ILE A 33 -6.91 -8.46 -0.38
CA ILE A 33 -7.36 -7.17 -0.89
C ILE A 33 -6.27 -6.13 -0.59
N LEU A 34 -5.69 -5.53 -1.61
CA LEU A 34 -4.72 -4.46 -1.41
C LEU A 34 -5.42 -3.14 -1.07
N VAL A 35 -4.95 -2.47 -0.03
CA VAL A 35 -5.45 -1.17 0.42
C VAL A 35 -4.32 -0.16 0.30
N SER A 36 -4.55 0.95 -0.38
CA SER A 36 -3.56 2.01 -0.50
C SER A 36 -4.22 3.36 -0.80
N GLY A 37 -3.40 4.38 -1.00
CA GLY A 37 -3.89 5.76 -1.08
C GLY A 37 -4.07 6.32 -2.49
N LEU A 38 -3.90 5.53 -3.52
CA LEU A 38 -3.97 5.97 -4.93
C LEU A 38 -2.99 7.14 -5.25
N ALA A 39 -1.95 7.33 -4.45
CA ALA A 39 -0.89 8.29 -4.70
C ALA A 39 0.03 7.82 -5.84
N ASP A 40 0.83 8.74 -6.37
CA ASP A 40 1.91 8.36 -7.28
C ASP A 40 2.88 7.37 -6.64
N GLY A 41 3.60 6.65 -7.44
CA GLY A 41 4.66 5.74 -6.99
C GLY A 41 4.12 4.41 -6.48
N LEU A 42 4.45 4.06 -5.25
CA LEU A 42 4.22 2.70 -4.74
C LEU A 42 2.75 2.38 -4.44
N ASP A 43 1.96 3.37 -4.04
CA ASP A 43 0.51 3.19 -3.90
C ASP A 43 -0.12 2.75 -5.23
N SER A 44 0.20 3.48 -6.29
CA SER A 44 -0.27 3.15 -7.64
C SER A 44 0.27 1.81 -8.14
N ALA A 45 1.51 1.48 -7.82
CA ALA A 45 2.11 0.20 -8.19
C ALA A 45 1.37 -0.98 -7.56
N GLY A 46 1.02 -0.88 -6.28
CA GLY A 46 0.21 -1.88 -5.58
C GLY A 46 -1.18 -2.04 -6.20
N HIS A 47 -1.88 -0.94 -6.47
CA HIS A 47 -3.19 -0.99 -7.12
C HIS A 47 -3.11 -1.60 -8.53
N ARG A 48 -2.08 -1.25 -9.32
CA ARG A 48 -1.88 -1.84 -10.66
C ARG A 48 -1.63 -3.34 -10.59
N ALA A 49 -0.86 -3.80 -9.60
CA ALA A 49 -0.61 -5.22 -9.39
C ALA A 49 -1.93 -5.98 -9.14
N ALA A 50 -2.80 -5.47 -8.27
CA ALA A 50 -4.11 -6.07 -8.03
C ALA A 50 -5.00 -6.05 -9.28
N VAL A 51 -5.06 -4.94 -10.00
CA VAL A 51 -5.85 -4.81 -11.24
C VAL A 51 -5.35 -5.79 -12.31
N LYS A 52 -4.04 -5.94 -12.46
CA LYS A 52 -3.41 -6.91 -13.38
C LYS A 52 -3.85 -8.35 -13.09
N GLU A 53 -3.97 -8.71 -11.83
CA GLU A 53 -4.44 -10.02 -11.39
C GLU A 53 -5.98 -10.13 -11.35
N ASN A 54 -6.71 -9.13 -11.85
CA ASN A 54 -8.17 -9.07 -11.81
C ASN A 54 -8.74 -9.21 -10.38
N ALA A 55 -7.99 -8.75 -9.38
CA ALA A 55 -8.32 -8.83 -7.97
C ALA A 55 -8.86 -7.49 -7.44
N PRO A 56 -9.67 -7.51 -6.38
CA PRO A 56 -10.17 -6.29 -5.76
C PRO A 56 -9.05 -5.51 -5.06
N THR A 57 -9.16 -4.19 -5.11
CA THR A 57 -8.29 -3.28 -4.37
C THR A 57 -9.09 -2.08 -3.87
N ILE A 58 -8.70 -1.52 -2.74
CA ILE A 58 -9.37 -0.38 -2.11
C ILE A 58 -8.45 0.83 -2.15
N GLY A 59 -8.87 1.87 -2.85
CA GLY A 59 -8.21 3.17 -2.85
C GLY A 59 -8.84 4.09 -1.82
N VAL A 60 -8.03 4.66 -0.92
CA VAL A 60 -8.48 5.62 0.09
C VAL A 60 -7.98 7.00 -0.32
N LEU A 61 -8.89 7.92 -0.63
CA LEU A 61 -8.55 9.26 -1.07
C LEU A 61 -8.33 10.22 0.09
N GLY A 62 -7.38 11.13 -0.08
CA GLY A 62 -7.20 12.30 0.78
C GLY A 62 -7.87 13.58 0.23
N VAL A 63 -8.73 13.42 -0.78
CA VAL A 63 -9.46 14.48 -1.48
C VAL A 63 -10.93 14.08 -1.59
N PRO A 64 -11.86 15.02 -1.93
CA PRO A 64 -13.27 14.70 -2.14
C PRO A 64 -13.47 13.56 -3.13
N ILE A 65 -14.54 12.77 -2.90
CA ILE A 65 -14.79 11.53 -3.64
C ILE A 65 -15.02 11.75 -5.15
N ASP A 66 -15.49 12.90 -5.54
CA ASP A 66 -15.70 13.30 -6.94
C ASP A 66 -14.39 13.73 -7.65
N ARG A 67 -13.28 13.80 -6.94
CA ARG A 67 -11.96 14.16 -7.49
C ARG A 67 -11.02 12.96 -7.51
N THR A 68 -10.11 12.97 -8.47
CA THR A 68 -8.99 12.02 -8.53
C THR A 68 -7.69 12.78 -8.38
N TYR A 69 -6.90 12.42 -7.37
CA TYR A 69 -5.57 12.95 -7.17
C TYR A 69 -4.56 11.80 -6.98
N PRO A 70 -3.45 11.81 -7.72
CA PRO A 70 -3.18 12.70 -8.85
C PRO A 70 -4.11 12.42 -10.05
N ALA A 71 -4.32 13.44 -10.89
CA ALA A 71 -5.21 13.31 -12.05
C ALA A 71 -4.75 12.25 -13.06
N SER A 72 -3.45 11.95 -13.09
CA SER A 72 -2.84 10.88 -13.91
C SER A 72 -3.36 9.49 -13.55
N ASN A 73 -3.93 9.30 -12.36
CA ASN A 73 -4.47 8.02 -11.88
C ASN A 73 -5.97 7.80 -12.20
N ARG A 74 -6.59 8.64 -13.03
CA ARG A 74 -8.02 8.49 -13.40
C ARG A 74 -8.32 7.14 -14.03
N GLU A 75 -7.49 6.70 -14.97
CA GLU A 75 -7.68 5.42 -15.64
C GLU A 75 -7.47 4.24 -14.69
N LEU A 76 -6.47 4.34 -13.80
CA LEU A 76 -6.27 3.34 -12.78
C LEU A 76 -7.48 3.26 -11.84
N ARG A 77 -7.98 4.41 -11.36
CA ARG A 77 -9.19 4.48 -10.53
C ARG A 77 -10.38 3.79 -11.21
N ARG A 78 -10.64 4.10 -12.48
CA ARG A 78 -11.72 3.48 -13.25
C ARG A 78 -11.61 1.95 -13.30
N LYS A 79 -10.40 1.42 -13.47
CA LYS A 79 -10.15 -0.02 -13.46
C LYS A 79 -10.36 -0.62 -12.07
N MET A 80 -9.91 0.05 -11.02
CA MET A 80 -10.10 -0.39 -9.63
C MET A 80 -11.58 -0.51 -9.27
N GLU A 81 -12.39 0.46 -9.66
CA GLU A 81 -13.83 0.50 -9.36
C GLU A 81 -14.64 -0.62 -10.01
N GLN A 82 -14.07 -1.35 -11.00
CA GLN A 82 -14.72 -2.52 -11.62
C GLN A 82 -14.75 -3.75 -10.69
N LYS A 83 -13.80 -3.90 -9.79
CA LYS A 83 -13.65 -5.08 -8.93
C LYS A 83 -13.55 -4.74 -7.45
N GLY A 84 -13.11 -3.54 -7.15
CA GLY A 84 -12.93 -3.02 -5.81
C GLY A 84 -13.71 -1.73 -5.60
N CYS A 85 -13.14 -0.82 -4.83
CA CYS A 85 -13.76 0.48 -4.60
C CYS A 85 -12.72 1.57 -4.34
N VAL A 86 -13.19 2.80 -4.45
CA VAL A 86 -12.48 3.99 -3.99
C VAL A 86 -13.35 4.69 -2.97
N ILE A 87 -12.79 5.05 -1.84
CA ILE A 87 -13.49 5.70 -0.73
C ILE A 87 -12.82 7.01 -0.35
N SER A 88 -13.60 7.90 0.26
CA SER A 88 -13.13 9.15 0.82
C SER A 88 -13.98 9.55 2.03
N GLU A 89 -13.38 10.22 3.01
CA GLU A 89 -14.11 10.88 4.08
C GLU A 89 -14.72 12.22 3.65
N TYR A 90 -14.28 12.74 2.51
CA TYR A 90 -14.70 14.05 2.02
C TYR A 90 -15.81 13.89 0.98
N PRO A 91 -17.02 14.41 1.26
CA PRO A 91 -18.14 14.36 0.32
C PRO A 91 -17.84 15.08 -1.00
N PRO A 92 -18.66 14.82 -2.06
CA PRO A 92 -18.57 15.57 -3.31
C PRO A 92 -18.70 17.08 -3.07
N GLU A 93 -18.10 17.86 -3.96
CA GLU A 93 -18.16 19.33 -3.96
C GLU A 93 -17.59 20.01 -2.71
N THR A 94 -16.87 19.25 -1.87
CA THR A 94 -16.15 19.79 -0.71
C THR A 94 -14.81 20.40 -1.15
N GLU A 95 -14.37 21.48 -0.49
CA GLU A 95 -13.03 22.02 -0.72
C GLU A 95 -11.95 21.06 -0.22
N PRO A 96 -10.88 20.83 -1.01
CA PRO A 96 -9.77 19.98 -0.58
C PRO A 96 -9.06 20.53 0.66
N VAL A 97 -8.74 19.65 1.60
CA VAL A 97 -8.02 19.98 2.84
C VAL A 97 -6.50 20.10 2.63
N GLY A 98 -6.03 19.89 1.40
CA GLY A 98 -4.61 19.95 1.06
C GLY A 98 -3.80 18.84 1.72
N ARG A 99 -2.56 19.14 2.13
CA ARG A 99 -1.64 18.16 2.72
C ARG A 99 -2.23 17.44 3.94
N ASN A 100 -3.00 18.14 4.76
CA ASN A 100 -3.63 17.54 5.95
C ASN A 100 -4.62 16.43 5.59
N GLY A 101 -5.33 16.56 4.49
CA GLY A 101 -6.23 15.50 3.99
C GLY A 101 -5.50 14.20 3.72
N PHE A 102 -4.31 14.26 3.11
CA PHE A 102 -3.49 13.07 2.85
C PHE A 102 -2.94 12.45 4.14
N LEU A 103 -2.49 13.24 5.08
CA LEU A 103 -2.00 12.75 6.37
C LEU A 103 -3.11 12.12 7.21
N GLN A 104 -4.29 12.75 7.25
CA GLN A 104 -5.45 12.19 7.94
C GLN A 104 -5.96 10.90 7.31
N ARG A 105 -5.99 10.83 5.98
CA ARG A 105 -6.38 9.65 5.22
C ARG A 105 -5.55 8.43 5.58
N ASN A 106 -4.26 8.59 5.90
CA ASN A 106 -3.35 7.48 6.20
C ASN A 106 -3.84 6.61 7.36
N ARG A 107 -4.57 7.16 8.34
CA ARG A 107 -5.16 6.36 9.42
C ARG A 107 -6.19 5.36 8.91
N LEU A 108 -6.91 5.68 7.83
CA LEU A 108 -7.90 4.79 7.24
C LEU A 108 -7.24 3.62 6.51
N ILE A 109 -6.13 3.87 5.82
CA ILE A 109 -5.34 2.78 5.21
C ILE A 109 -4.92 1.79 6.28
N ALA A 110 -4.36 2.27 7.40
CA ALA A 110 -3.95 1.43 8.51
C ALA A 110 -5.15 0.70 9.16
N ALA A 111 -6.25 1.41 9.40
CA ALA A 111 -7.44 0.85 10.05
C ALA A 111 -8.10 -0.26 9.24
N LEU A 112 -8.20 -0.11 7.92
CA LEU A 112 -8.79 -1.07 7.01
C LEU A 112 -7.91 -2.31 6.77
N SER A 113 -6.64 -2.24 7.12
CA SER A 113 -5.67 -3.29 6.85
C SER A 113 -5.50 -4.24 8.03
N SER A 114 -5.28 -5.52 7.75
CA SER A 114 -4.89 -6.53 8.73
C SER A 114 -3.38 -6.51 8.99
N ALA A 115 -2.61 -6.06 8.01
CA ALA A 115 -1.18 -5.82 8.09
C ALA A 115 -0.79 -4.69 7.14
N LEU A 116 0.32 -4.02 7.42
CA LEU A 116 0.88 -2.97 6.58
C LEU A 116 2.22 -3.41 5.99
N VAL A 117 2.40 -3.25 4.69
CA VAL A 117 3.67 -3.46 3.98
C VAL A 117 4.19 -2.11 3.51
N VAL A 118 5.41 -1.78 3.94
CA VAL A 118 6.15 -0.60 3.47
C VAL A 118 7.22 -1.07 2.50
N VAL A 119 7.11 -0.66 1.24
CA VAL A 119 8.01 -1.15 0.17
C VAL A 119 9.28 -0.31 0.10
N GLU A 120 9.17 0.98 0.02
CA GLU A 120 10.26 1.94 0.13
C GLU A 120 9.75 3.20 0.84
N ALA A 121 10.56 3.77 1.71
CA ALA A 121 10.29 5.05 2.35
C ALA A 121 11.59 5.72 2.79
N GLN A 122 11.67 7.02 2.61
CA GLN A 122 12.71 7.80 3.25
C GLN A 122 12.42 7.91 4.75
N GLU A 123 13.45 8.18 5.54
CA GLU A 123 13.37 8.22 7.00
C GLU A 123 12.33 9.22 7.50
N LYS A 124 12.22 10.36 6.85
CA LYS A 124 11.24 11.42 7.14
C LYS A 124 10.26 11.57 5.97
N SER A 125 9.28 10.69 5.87
CA SER A 125 8.29 10.72 4.80
C SER A 125 6.86 10.61 5.34
N GLY A 126 5.89 11.01 4.50
CA GLY A 126 4.46 10.85 4.81
C GLY A 126 4.04 9.40 5.04
N THR A 127 4.74 8.45 4.44
CA THR A 127 4.54 7.01 4.65
C THR A 127 4.71 6.62 6.11
N MET A 128 5.62 7.27 6.85
CA MET A 128 5.84 7.01 8.26
C MET A 128 4.63 7.35 9.14
N SER A 129 3.75 8.26 8.70
CA SER A 129 2.49 8.50 9.41
C SER A 129 1.55 7.30 9.33
N THR A 130 1.51 6.60 8.20
CA THR A 130 0.74 5.36 8.05
C THR A 130 1.29 4.27 8.98
N VAL A 131 2.60 4.15 9.08
CA VAL A 131 3.26 3.22 10.02
C VAL A 131 2.85 3.53 11.45
N ALA A 132 2.92 4.79 11.86
CA ALA A 132 2.54 5.20 13.22
C ALA A 132 1.07 4.88 13.54
N HIS A 133 0.17 5.04 12.58
CA HIS A 133 -1.23 4.64 12.74
C HIS A 133 -1.38 3.11 12.86
N ALA A 134 -0.67 2.34 12.03
CA ALA A 134 -0.69 0.89 12.11
C ALA A 134 -0.21 0.38 13.48
N GLU A 135 0.88 0.93 13.99
CA GLU A 135 1.39 0.63 15.33
C GLU A 135 0.37 0.95 16.42
N ARG A 136 -0.25 2.13 16.35
CA ARG A 136 -1.30 2.55 17.30
C ARG A 136 -2.50 1.59 17.29
N TYR A 137 -2.85 1.06 16.14
CA TYR A 137 -3.99 0.12 15.99
C TYR A 137 -3.58 -1.34 16.24
N GLY A 138 -2.33 -1.60 16.65
CA GLY A 138 -1.84 -2.96 16.88
C GLY A 138 -1.74 -3.80 15.62
N LYS A 139 -1.60 -3.17 14.45
CA LYS A 139 -1.44 -3.87 13.17
C LYS A 139 0.03 -4.23 12.94
N PRO A 140 0.34 -5.47 12.55
CA PRO A 140 1.71 -5.84 12.21
C PRO A 140 2.21 -5.05 10.99
N VAL A 141 3.45 -4.57 11.09
CA VAL A 141 4.14 -3.85 10.03
C VAL A 141 5.24 -4.71 9.44
N PHE A 142 5.30 -4.75 8.13
CA PHE A 142 6.32 -5.42 7.34
C PHE A 142 7.06 -4.38 6.49
N ALA A 143 8.34 -4.57 6.30
CA ALA A 143 9.16 -3.67 5.50
C ALA A 143 10.05 -4.46 4.54
N VAL A 144 10.12 -3.98 3.30
CA VAL A 144 11.03 -4.54 2.31
C VAL A 144 12.42 -4.01 2.60
N PRO A 145 13.42 -4.87 2.85
CA PRO A 145 14.80 -4.43 3.04
C PRO A 145 15.37 -3.91 1.73
N GLY A 146 16.30 -3.00 1.81
CA GLY A 146 16.95 -2.45 0.62
C GLY A 146 18.41 -2.09 0.89
N SER A 147 19.05 -1.48 -0.11
CA SER A 147 20.44 -1.06 0.00
C SER A 147 20.62 0.00 1.08
N ILE A 148 21.64 -0.16 1.92
CA ILE A 148 22.03 0.85 2.91
C ILE A 148 22.50 2.18 2.27
N TYR A 149 22.82 2.16 0.97
CA TYR A 149 23.22 3.34 0.21
C TYR A 149 22.05 4.03 -0.50
N SER A 150 20.85 3.45 -0.45
CA SER A 150 19.67 4.04 -1.07
C SER A 150 18.86 4.87 -0.06
N PRO A 151 18.68 6.17 -0.29
CA PRO A 151 17.81 6.98 0.55
C PRO A 151 16.36 6.47 0.64
N ASN A 152 15.87 5.83 -0.42
CA ASN A 152 14.53 5.22 -0.47
C ASN A 152 14.38 4.00 0.45
N SER A 153 15.48 3.41 0.88
CA SER A 153 15.47 2.28 1.82
C SER A 153 15.81 2.69 3.26
N ALA A 154 16.15 3.95 3.49
CA ALA A 154 16.56 4.42 4.82
C ALA A 154 15.44 4.25 5.86
N GLY A 155 14.19 4.55 5.50
CA GLY A 155 13.04 4.40 6.37
C GLY A 155 12.70 2.95 6.64
N THR A 156 12.63 2.09 5.61
CA THR A 156 12.33 0.66 5.76
C THR A 156 13.42 -0.07 6.53
N ASN A 157 14.69 0.15 6.20
CA ASN A 157 15.80 -0.41 6.94
C ASN A 157 15.81 0.08 8.41
N GLY A 158 15.44 1.32 8.66
CA GLY A 158 15.28 1.87 10.01
C GLY A 158 14.21 1.14 10.83
N LEU A 159 13.04 0.90 10.24
CA LEU A 159 11.96 0.12 10.89
C LEU A 159 12.41 -1.29 11.25
N LEU A 160 13.15 -1.95 10.35
CA LEU A 160 13.71 -3.29 10.59
C LEU A 160 14.75 -3.27 11.72
N ARG A 161 15.69 -2.32 11.69
CA ARG A 161 16.73 -2.17 12.71
C ARG A 161 16.15 -1.92 14.11
N GLU A 162 15.06 -1.13 14.20
CA GLU A 162 14.40 -0.79 15.45
C GLU A 162 13.42 -1.87 15.93
N GLY A 163 13.24 -2.96 15.19
CA GLY A 163 12.29 -4.01 15.53
C GLY A 163 10.81 -3.59 15.40
N ARG A 164 10.52 -2.51 14.68
CA ARG A 164 9.17 -1.98 14.43
C ARG A 164 8.48 -2.65 13.24
N ALA A 165 9.23 -3.31 12.40
CA ALA A 165 8.72 -4.08 11.28
C ALA A 165 9.43 -5.43 11.16
N LYS A 166 8.73 -6.40 10.59
CA LYS A 166 9.30 -7.67 10.15
C LYS A 166 9.76 -7.54 8.70
N ALA A 167 10.87 -8.18 8.36
CA ALA A 167 11.34 -8.19 6.97
C ALA A 167 10.38 -8.97 6.08
N VAL A 168 10.09 -8.44 4.90
CA VAL A 168 9.39 -9.16 3.84
C VAL A 168 10.28 -9.22 2.61
N CYS A 169 10.63 -10.44 2.21
CA CYS A 169 11.43 -10.71 1.02
C CYS A 169 10.61 -11.41 -0.07
N LYS A 170 9.48 -11.97 0.29
CA LYS A 170 8.50 -12.61 -0.59
C LYS A 170 7.11 -12.56 0.03
N ALA A 171 6.06 -12.69 -0.77
CA ALA A 171 4.68 -12.57 -0.31
C ALA A 171 4.31 -13.59 0.77
N GLU A 172 4.89 -14.78 0.70
CA GLU A 172 4.67 -15.86 1.66
C GLU A 172 5.07 -15.49 3.09
N ASP A 173 5.97 -14.52 3.27
CA ASP A 173 6.35 -14.01 4.58
C ASP A 173 5.17 -13.37 5.34
N LEU A 174 4.11 -12.96 4.61
CA LEU A 174 2.89 -12.40 5.19
C LEU A 174 1.79 -13.46 5.39
N PHE A 175 1.89 -14.63 4.76
CA PHE A 175 0.76 -15.57 4.67
C PHE A 175 0.31 -16.07 6.04
N SER A 176 1.22 -16.39 6.94
CA SER A 176 0.86 -16.84 8.30
C SER A 176 0.12 -15.75 9.08
N THR A 177 0.58 -14.51 8.98
CA THR A 177 -0.06 -13.35 9.64
C THR A 177 -1.44 -13.06 9.07
N LEU A 178 -1.62 -13.22 7.76
CA LEU A 178 -2.85 -12.90 7.05
C LEU A 178 -3.80 -14.10 6.94
N ARG A 179 -3.37 -15.29 7.37
CA ARG A 179 -4.10 -16.55 7.20
C ARG A 179 -4.45 -16.81 5.72
N LEU A 180 -3.48 -16.57 4.85
CA LEU A 180 -3.57 -16.84 3.44
C LEU A 180 -2.90 -18.19 3.12
N GLU A 181 -3.39 -18.85 2.07
CA GLU A 181 -2.76 -20.03 1.49
C GLU A 181 -2.06 -19.64 0.18
N ALA A 182 -0.97 -20.32 -0.12
CA ALA A 182 -0.33 -20.13 -1.42
C ALA A 182 -1.31 -20.51 -2.53
N ALA A 183 -1.42 -19.67 -3.57
CA ALA A 183 -2.19 -20.05 -4.74
C ALA A 183 -1.65 -21.37 -5.30
N PRO A 184 -2.51 -22.33 -5.70
CA PRO A 184 -2.05 -23.57 -6.29
C PRO A 184 -1.16 -23.25 -7.51
N ALA A 185 0.00 -23.91 -7.57
CA ALA A 185 0.90 -23.78 -8.71
C ALA A 185 0.09 -24.10 -9.98
N GLN A 186 0.05 -23.16 -10.92
CA GLN A 186 -0.53 -23.44 -12.22
C GLN A 186 0.33 -24.57 -12.83
N ALA A 187 -0.30 -25.74 -13.01
CA ALA A 187 0.31 -26.83 -13.74
C ALA A 187 0.61 -26.33 -15.16
N GLY A 188 1.89 -26.27 -15.52
CA GLY A 188 2.35 -25.90 -16.84
C GLY A 188 1.98 -26.92 -17.90
#